data_83e77a1dffcdee9ab1c07d8e20f5fbac
#
_entry.id   83e77a1dffcdee9ab1c07d8e20f5fbac
#
_cell.length_a   1.000
_cell.length_b   1.000
_cell.length_c   1.000
_cell.angle_alpha   90.00
_cell.angle_beta   90.00
_cell.angle_gamma   90.00
#
_symmetry.space_group_name_H-M   'P 1'
#
loop_
_entity.id
_entity.type
_entity.pdbx_description
1 polymer ?
#
loop_
_entity_poly.entity_id
_entity_poly.type
_entity_poly.pdbx_seq_one_letter_code
_entity_poly.pdbx_strand_id
1 'polypeptide(L)'
;MNGKWELTVHTYMGDMRSYMEFHVEGGVLTGTGEDASNGAVAEIENGRYENGEFSYDLTIKTAVGEMTNHLSGKVDGDTITGKSSNPMGDFDVTGKRI
;
A
#
# COMPACT_ATOMS: atom_id res chain seq x y z
N MET A 1 -9.90 8.90 -1.46
CA MET A 1 -8.86 8.03 -0.86
C MET A 1 -8.28 8.56 0.45
N ASN A 2 -8.56 9.77 0.80
CA ASN A 2 -8.11 10.32 2.09
C ASN A 2 -8.64 9.50 3.26
N GLY A 3 -7.82 9.31 4.29
CA GLY A 3 -8.21 8.64 5.51
C GLY A 3 -7.40 7.39 5.81
N LYS A 4 -7.95 6.58 6.70
CA LYS A 4 -7.28 5.35 7.17
C LYS A 4 -7.86 4.13 6.48
N TRP A 5 -6.96 3.21 6.13
CA TRP A 5 -7.30 2.00 5.40
C TRP A 5 -6.57 0.82 5.98
N GLU A 6 -7.19 -0.35 5.91
CA GLU A 6 -6.53 -1.62 6.17
C GLU A 6 -6.27 -2.30 4.82
N LEU A 7 -5.00 -2.51 4.50
CA LEU A 7 -4.60 -3.20 3.27
C LEU A 7 -4.10 -4.60 3.60
N THR A 8 -4.46 -5.55 2.74
CA THR A 8 -4.01 -6.92 2.84
C THR A 8 -3.34 -7.31 1.54
N VAL A 9 -2.08 -7.73 1.62
CA VAL A 9 -1.33 -8.29 0.49
C VAL A 9 -1.44 -9.80 0.58
N HIS A 10 -2.00 -10.42 -0.46
CA HIS A 10 -2.22 -11.86 -0.50
C HIS A 10 -0.99 -12.55 -1.11
N THR A 11 -0.12 -13.06 -0.26
CA THR A 11 1.09 -13.75 -0.70
C THR A 11 0.93 -15.26 -0.60
N TYR A 12 1.82 -16.00 -1.28
CA TYR A 12 1.84 -17.46 -1.18
C TYR A 12 2.27 -17.96 0.20
N MET A 13 2.81 -17.10 1.04
CA MET A 13 3.18 -17.41 2.43
C MET A 13 2.09 -16.99 3.43
N GLY A 14 0.96 -16.51 2.94
CA GLY A 14 -0.15 -16.02 3.74
C GLY A 14 -0.41 -14.54 3.53
N ASP A 15 -1.41 -14.02 4.21
CA ASP A 15 -1.81 -12.62 4.08
C ASP A 15 -0.96 -11.74 4.98
N MET A 16 -0.52 -10.60 4.42
CA MET A 16 0.18 -9.57 5.16
C MET A 16 -0.72 -8.35 5.26
N ARG A 17 -1.03 -7.94 6.48
CA ARG A 17 -1.88 -6.78 6.74
C ARG A 17 -1.06 -5.56 7.11
N SER A 18 -1.52 -4.40 6.65
CA SER A 18 -0.95 -3.13 7.04
C SER A 18 -2.06 -2.09 7.21
N TYR A 19 -1.80 -1.11 8.05
CA TYR A 19 -2.69 0.02 8.25
C TYR A 19 -2.07 1.21 7.56
N MET A 20 -2.82 1.80 6.64
CA MET A 20 -2.36 2.93 5.85
C MET A 20 -3.14 4.18 6.20
N GLU A 21 -2.46 5.30 6.22
CA GLU A 21 -3.11 6.60 6.29
C GLU A 21 -2.72 7.35 5.03
N PHE A 22 -3.71 7.70 4.21
CA PHE A 22 -3.50 8.36 2.93
C PHE A 22 -4.01 9.79 2.94
N HIS A 23 -3.32 10.63 2.20
CA HIS A 23 -3.70 12.01 1.95
C HIS A 23 -3.49 12.31 0.46
N VAL A 24 -4.53 12.85 -0.18
CA VAL A 24 -4.48 13.21 -1.61
C VAL A 24 -4.61 14.73 -1.72
N GLU A 25 -3.69 15.34 -2.45
CA GLU A 25 -3.72 16.77 -2.74
C GLU A 25 -3.17 17.01 -4.14
N GLY A 26 -4.01 17.56 -5.02
CA GLY A 26 -3.60 17.89 -6.39
C GLY A 26 -3.10 16.69 -7.20
N GLY A 27 -3.67 15.51 -7.00
CA GLY A 27 -3.24 14.29 -7.69
C GLY A 27 -2.00 13.63 -7.07
N VAL A 28 -1.44 14.21 -6.02
CA VAL A 28 -0.31 13.64 -5.29
C VAL A 28 -0.83 12.86 -4.08
N LEU A 29 -0.42 11.62 -3.96
CA LEU A 29 -0.75 10.76 -2.85
C LEU A 29 0.42 10.71 -1.89
N THR A 30 0.17 11.03 -0.63
CA THR A 30 1.14 10.93 0.45
C THR A 30 0.56 10.09 1.58
N GLY A 31 1.39 9.64 2.49
CA GLY A 31 0.91 8.91 3.64
C GLY A 31 1.96 8.02 4.27
N THR A 32 1.49 7.27 5.25
CA THR A 32 2.32 6.32 5.99
C THR A 32 1.63 4.98 6.08
N GLY A 33 2.43 3.93 6.23
CA GLY A 33 1.94 2.58 6.46
C GLY A 33 2.57 1.97 7.69
N GLU A 34 1.78 1.20 8.43
CA GLU A 34 2.23 0.46 9.59
C GLU A 34 1.96 -1.02 9.38
N ASP A 35 3.01 -1.84 9.51
CA ASP A 35 2.87 -3.30 9.42
C ASP A 35 2.14 -3.79 10.68
N ALA A 36 1.02 -4.49 10.48
CA ALA A 36 0.21 -4.97 11.59
C ALA A 36 0.91 -6.06 12.41
N SER A 37 1.91 -6.74 11.85
CA SER A 37 2.58 -7.84 12.54
C SER A 37 3.70 -7.37 13.48
N ASN A 38 4.35 -6.23 13.18
CA ASN A 38 5.50 -5.78 13.95
C ASN A 38 5.50 -4.30 14.30
N GLY A 39 4.52 -3.54 13.84
CA GLY A 39 4.42 -2.10 14.10
C GLY A 39 5.42 -1.24 13.35
N ALA A 40 6.16 -1.78 12.41
CA ALA A 40 7.11 -1.01 11.62
C ALA A 40 6.36 0.00 10.74
N VAL A 41 6.84 1.24 10.71
CA VAL A 41 6.21 2.34 9.98
C VAL A 41 7.11 2.76 8.82
N ALA A 42 6.50 3.00 7.66
CA ALA A 42 7.19 3.50 6.48
C ALA A 42 6.34 4.58 5.80
N GLU A 43 7.01 5.51 5.13
CA GLU A 43 6.33 6.53 4.34
C GLU A 43 6.23 6.05 2.88
N ILE A 44 5.11 6.38 2.23
CA ILE A 44 4.97 6.09 0.82
C ILE A 44 5.75 7.12 0.00
N GLU A 45 6.20 6.70 -1.18
CA GLU A 45 6.95 7.54 -2.11
C GLU A 45 6.30 7.48 -3.49
N ASN A 46 6.52 8.52 -4.29
CA ASN A 46 6.04 8.58 -5.68
C ASN A 46 4.55 8.31 -5.82
N GLY A 47 3.77 8.75 -4.82
CA GLY A 47 2.35 8.49 -4.79
C GLY A 47 1.56 9.34 -5.76
N ARG A 48 0.59 8.72 -6.45
CA ARG A 48 -0.32 9.39 -7.37
C ARG A 48 -1.73 8.85 -7.20
N TYR A 49 -2.69 9.72 -7.39
CA TYR A 49 -4.10 9.36 -7.38
C TYR A 49 -4.83 10.18 -8.43
N GLU A 50 -5.48 9.48 -9.37
CA GLU A 50 -6.24 10.12 -10.44
C GLU A 50 -7.38 9.21 -10.90
N ASN A 51 -8.58 9.77 -11.00
CA ASN A 51 -9.77 9.05 -11.52
C ASN A 51 -10.04 7.70 -10.83
N GLY A 52 -9.87 7.64 -9.53
CA GLY A 52 -10.08 6.43 -8.77
C GLY A 52 -8.93 5.42 -8.83
N GLU A 53 -7.86 5.74 -9.54
CA GLU A 53 -6.68 4.88 -9.62
C GLU A 53 -5.53 5.48 -8.81
N PHE A 54 -4.80 4.61 -8.12
CA PHE A 54 -3.66 5.02 -7.31
C PHE A 54 -2.41 4.21 -7.64
N SER A 55 -1.27 4.80 -7.37
CA SER A 55 0.01 4.09 -7.37
C SER A 55 0.95 4.73 -6.37
N TYR A 56 1.79 3.94 -5.75
CA TYR A 56 2.84 4.42 -4.86
C TYR A 56 3.91 3.35 -4.66
N ASP A 57 5.04 3.78 -4.14
CA ASP A 57 6.15 2.92 -3.77
C ASP A 57 6.27 2.91 -2.25
N LEU A 58 6.57 1.73 -1.70
CA LEU A 58 6.81 1.57 -0.28
C LEU A 58 8.10 0.79 -0.09
N THR A 59 9.09 1.42 0.52
CA THR A 59 10.38 0.79 0.80
C THR A 59 10.38 0.27 2.23
N ILE A 60 10.64 -1.03 2.36
CA ILE A 60 10.67 -1.73 3.64
C ILE A 60 12.10 -2.15 3.91
N LYS A 61 12.58 -1.87 5.13
CA LYS A 61 13.90 -2.34 5.57
C LYS A 61 13.77 -3.73 6.14
N THR A 62 14.57 -4.65 5.63
CA THR A 62 14.60 -6.04 6.07
C THR A 62 15.98 -6.39 6.61
N ALA A 63 16.11 -7.58 7.22
CA ALA A 63 17.40 -8.07 7.71
C ALA A 63 18.45 -8.27 6.61
N VAL A 64 18.00 -8.40 5.36
CA VAL A 64 18.89 -8.60 4.20
C VAL A 64 19.00 -7.35 3.31
N GLY A 65 18.48 -6.21 3.76
CA GLY A 65 18.53 -4.95 3.03
C GLY A 65 17.15 -4.32 2.83
N GLU A 66 17.06 -3.38 1.90
CA GLU A 66 15.82 -2.69 1.60
C GLU A 66 15.10 -3.36 0.44
N MET A 67 13.78 -3.41 0.53
CA MET A 67 12.93 -3.92 -0.55
C MET A 67 11.87 -2.87 -0.86
N THR A 68 11.77 -2.48 -2.13
CA THR A 68 10.75 -1.54 -2.59
C THR A 68 9.61 -2.30 -3.25
N ASN A 69 8.40 -2.05 -2.75
CA ASN A 69 7.18 -2.58 -3.34
C ASN A 69 6.48 -1.47 -4.12
N HIS A 70 6.04 -1.80 -5.33
CA HIS A 70 5.20 -0.91 -6.14
C HIS A 70 3.76 -1.37 -5.99
N LEU A 71 2.92 -0.49 -5.46
CA LEU A 71 1.50 -0.79 -5.30
C LEU A 71 0.70 0.09 -6.25
N SER A 72 -0.27 -0.53 -6.92
CA SER A 72 -1.17 0.17 -7.82
C SER A 72 -2.52 -0.50 -7.80
N GLY A 73 -3.57 0.26 -8.07
CA GLY A 73 -4.91 -0.31 -8.08
C GLY A 73 -5.99 0.75 -8.21
N LYS A 74 -7.18 0.36 -7.80
CA LYS A 74 -8.37 1.20 -7.89
C LYS A 74 -9.05 1.30 -6.54
N VAL A 75 -9.64 2.47 -6.30
CA VAL A 75 -10.47 2.75 -5.14
C VAL A 75 -11.92 2.78 -5.61
N ASP A 76 -12.77 2.00 -4.97
CA ASP A 76 -14.20 1.96 -5.23
C ASP A 76 -14.93 2.13 -3.90
N GLY A 77 -15.39 3.37 -3.63
CA GLY A 77 -16.02 3.70 -2.35
C GLY A 77 -15.06 3.47 -1.19
N ASP A 78 -15.38 2.51 -0.35
CA ASP A 78 -14.62 2.15 0.84
C ASP A 78 -13.73 0.91 0.65
N THR A 79 -13.52 0.49 -0.59
CA THR A 79 -12.70 -0.67 -0.91
C THR A 79 -11.57 -0.32 -1.87
N ILE A 80 -10.48 -1.06 -1.76
CA ILE A 80 -9.32 -0.96 -2.64
C ILE A 80 -9.05 -2.34 -3.22
N THR A 81 -8.78 -2.39 -4.53
CA THR A 81 -8.28 -3.59 -5.18
C THR A 81 -7.07 -3.20 -6.04
N GLY A 82 -6.05 -4.03 -6.01
CA GLY A 82 -4.84 -3.71 -6.75
C GLY A 82 -3.81 -4.81 -6.70
N LYS A 83 -2.58 -4.41 -7.01
CA LYS A 83 -1.44 -5.30 -7.02
C LYS A 83 -0.24 -4.67 -6.35
N SER A 84 0.56 -5.52 -5.72
CA SER A 84 1.87 -5.18 -5.18
C SER A 84 2.92 -5.91 -6.00
N SER A 85 3.88 -5.18 -6.53
CA SER A 85 4.95 -5.74 -7.35
C SER A 85 6.29 -5.49 -6.68
N ASN A 86 7.13 -6.53 -6.59
CA ASN A 86 8.48 -6.45 -6.04
C ASN A 86 9.37 -7.51 -6.73
N PRO A 87 10.68 -7.57 -6.40
CA PRO A 87 11.56 -8.55 -7.04
C PRO A 87 11.16 -10.02 -6.86
N MET A 88 10.27 -10.31 -5.92
CA MET A 88 9.78 -11.67 -5.70
C MET A 88 8.53 -12.01 -6.51
N GLY A 89 7.93 -11.04 -7.20
CA GLY A 89 6.76 -11.24 -8.02
C GLY A 89 5.64 -10.26 -7.74
N ASP A 90 4.47 -10.54 -8.28
CA ASP A 90 3.27 -9.73 -8.13
C ASP A 90 2.27 -10.43 -7.21
N PHE A 91 1.64 -9.66 -6.35
CA PHE A 91 0.67 -10.17 -5.38
C PHE A 91 -0.60 -9.32 -5.42
N ASP A 92 -1.74 -9.95 -5.22
CA ASP A 92 -3.00 -9.23 -5.13
C ASP A 92 -3.09 -8.45 -3.82
N VAL A 93 -3.68 -7.27 -3.90
CA VAL A 93 -3.91 -6.40 -2.73
C VAL A 93 -5.38 -6.08 -2.66
N THR A 94 -5.93 -6.20 -1.47
CA THR A 94 -7.28 -5.73 -1.17
C THR A 94 -7.22 -4.82 0.04
N GLY A 95 -8.18 -3.91 0.13
CA GLY A 95 -8.23 -2.99 1.25
C GLY A 95 -9.63 -2.50 1.52
N LYS A 96 -9.81 -1.99 2.73
CA LYS A 96 -11.07 -1.40 3.16
C LYS A 96 -10.78 -0.21 4.06
N ARG A 97 -11.69 0.76 4.03
CA ARG A 97 -11.62 1.91 4.91
C ARG A 97 -11.96 1.50 6.35
N ILE A 98 -11.21 2.04 7.27
CA ILE A 98 -11.45 1.81 8.70
C ILE A 98 -11.75 3.10 9.46
#